data_bd86bd9251444c58833bd56c5e53f397
#
_entry.id   bd86bd9251444c58833bd56c5e53f397
#
_cell.length_a   1.000
_cell.length_b   1.000
_cell.length_c   1.000
_cell.angle_alpha   90.00
_cell.angle_beta   90.00
_cell.angle_gamma   90.00
#
_symmetry.space_group_name_H-M   'P 1'
#
loop_
_entity.id
_entity.type
_entity.pdbx_description
1 polymer ?
#
loop_
_entity_poly.entity_id
_entity_poly.type
_entity_poly.pdbx_seq_one_letter_code
_entity_poly.pdbx_strand_id
1 'polypeptide(L)'
;ILAAVAMATGLASCTAQAPKATLKTDVDSLSYAIGISQTQGLKDYLSQRMEMDTTYMADFLKGVNDAANKTSKKDQAYLLGLQIGSQMAGPQAIKGMNHQLFADDSTMTVNKGDILAGVFAGVLNKDMKMRPEEAQVLIQKMMESIKGKAAEKKYADNKAAGEKFLAENKTKEGVKTTASGL
;
A
#
# COMPACT_ATOMS: atom_id res chain seq x y z
N ILE A 1 46.33 22.36 -10.03
CA ILE A 1 45.48 23.35 -10.71
C ILE A 1 44.25 22.56 -11.15
N LEU A 2 43.17 22.58 -10.36
CA LEU A 2 41.87 22.06 -10.77
C LEU A 2 40.96 23.25 -11.11
N ALA A 3 40.55 23.31 -12.36
CA ALA A 3 39.60 24.29 -12.86
C ALA A 3 38.19 23.86 -12.49
N ALA A 4 37.51 24.67 -11.69
CA ALA A 4 36.09 24.53 -11.38
C ALA A 4 35.27 25.07 -12.55
N VAL A 5 34.53 24.23 -13.25
CA VAL A 5 33.49 24.64 -14.18
C VAL A 5 32.17 24.72 -13.42
N ALA A 6 31.73 25.94 -13.13
CA ALA A 6 30.39 26.20 -12.60
C ALA A 6 29.41 26.28 -13.76
N MET A 7 28.55 25.27 -13.93
CA MET A 7 27.35 25.40 -14.75
C MET A 7 26.17 25.71 -13.84
N ALA A 8 25.77 26.96 -13.81
CA ALA A 8 24.53 27.42 -13.22
C ALA A 8 23.43 27.30 -14.28
N THR A 9 22.57 26.27 -14.18
CA THR A 9 21.26 26.26 -14.84
C THR A 9 20.20 26.49 -13.78
N GLY A 10 19.59 27.71 -13.86
CA GLY A 10 18.54 28.10 -12.93
C GLY A 10 17.26 27.33 -13.18
N LEU A 11 16.79 26.64 -12.10
CA LEU A 11 15.41 26.33 -11.88
C LEU A 11 15.05 26.90 -10.51
N ALA A 12 14.40 28.08 -10.55
CA ALA A 12 13.78 28.66 -9.35
C ALA A 12 12.54 27.85 -9.01
N SER A 13 12.74 26.82 -8.19
CA SER A 13 11.69 26.11 -7.47
C SER A 13 12.00 26.26 -5.99
N CYS A 14 11.00 26.50 -5.14
CA CYS A 14 11.14 26.58 -3.68
C CYS A 14 11.73 25.28 -3.13
N THR A 15 13.02 25.10 -3.32
CA THR A 15 13.78 23.97 -2.78
C THR A 15 14.15 24.29 -1.34
N ALA A 16 13.72 23.49 -0.40
CA ALA A 16 14.40 23.41 0.88
C ALA A 16 15.90 23.34 0.56
N GLN A 17 16.65 24.33 1.05
CA GLN A 17 18.06 24.47 0.66
C GLN A 17 18.82 23.21 1.06
N ALA A 18 19.34 22.48 0.08
CA ALA A 18 20.09 21.26 0.34
C ALA A 18 21.28 21.56 1.30
N PRO A 19 21.57 20.68 2.25
CA PRO A 19 22.75 20.84 3.11
C PRO A 19 24.02 20.96 2.28
N LYS A 20 24.88 21.94 2.61
CA LYS A 20 26.16 22.13 1.92
C LYS A 20 27.24 21.32 2.61
N ALA A 21 27.93 20.49 1.84
CA ALA A 21 29.10 19.77 2.36
C ALA A 21 30.28 20.71 2.55
N THR A 22 31.04 20.56 3.64
CA THR A 22 32.25 21.35 3.93
C THR A 22 33.54 20.66 3.50
N LEU A 23 33.62 19.34 3.59
CA LEU A 23 34.74 18.47 3.18
C LEU A 23 36.12 18.98 3.65
N LYS A 24 36.20 19.49 4.86
CA LYS A 24 37.44 20.07 5.42
C LYS A 24 38.33 19.05 6.11
N THR A 25 37.72 17.98 6.61
CA THR A 25 38.40 16.91 7.34
C THR A 25 38.15 15.56 6.64
N ASP A 26 38.97 14.56 7.01
CA ASP A 26 38.74 13.17 6.54
C ASP A 26 37.38 12.63 6.99
N VAL A 27 36.91 13.02 8.18
CA VAL A 27 35.59 12.66 8.69
C VAL A 27 34.47 13.30 7.85
N ASP A 28 34.62 14.56 7.45
CA ASP A 28 33.64 15.23 6.59
C ASP A 28 33.57 14.50 5.23
N SER A 29 34.75 14.19 4.66
CA SER A 29 34.86 13.48 3.39
C SER A 29 34.25 12.08 3.45
N LEU A 30 34.53 11.34 4.52
CA LEU A 30 33.95 10.03 4.78
C LEU A 30 32.43 10.10 4.93
N SER A 31 31.93 11.06 5.72
CA SER A 31 30.48 11.25 5.95
C SER A 31 29.75 11.55 4.63
N TYR A 32 30.31 12.40 3.80
CA TYR A 32 29.76 12.72 2.48
C TYR A 32 29.78 11.50 1.54
N ALA A 33 30.88 10.75 1.54
CA ALA A 33 31.02 9.53 0.73
C ALA A 33 30.00 8.45 1.15
N ILE A 34 29.74 8.28 2.45
CA ILE A 34 28.68 7.40 2.96
C ILE A 34 27.33 7.85 2.39
N GLY A 35 27.00 9.15 2.44
CA GLY A 35 25.77 9.67 1.88
C GLY A 35 25.61 9.34 0.39
N ILE A 36 26.64 9.60 -0.42
CA ILE A 36 26.63 9.30 -1.86
C ILE A 36 26.49 7.79 -2.10
N SER A 37 27.21 6.94 -1.36
CA SER A 37 27.17 5.49 -1.56
C SER A 37 25.77 4.89 -1.34
N GLN A 38 24.99 5.48 -0.44
CA GLN A 38 23.62 5.04 -0.15
C GLN A 38 22.61 5.41 -1.25
N THR A 39 23.00 6.25 -2.21
CA THR A 39 22.11 6.66 -3.30
C THR A 39 22.18 5.74 -4.52
N GLN A 40 23.08 4.77 -4.53
CA GLN A 40 23.24 3.84 -5.66
C GLN A 40 21.95 3.04 -5.89
N GLY A 41 21.35 3.19 -7.07
CA GLY A 41 20.08 2.56 -7.42
C GLY A 41 18.83 3.12 -6.71
N LEU A 42 18.98 4.08 -5.79
CA LEU A 42 17.85 4.63 -5.02
C LEU A 42 16.78 5.26 -5.91
N LYS A 43 17.19 6.02 -6.94
CA LYS A 43 16.24 6.67 -7.85
C LYS A 43 15.39 5.65 -8.62
N ASP A 44 16.00 4.57 -9.10
CA ASP A 44 15.30 3.50 -9.82
C ASP A 44 14.38 2.72 -8.86
N TYR A 45 14.84 2.44 -7.66
CA TYR A 45 14.01 1.85 -6.61
C TYR A 45 12.77 2.68 -6.30
N LEU A 46 12.93 4.01 -6.10
CA LEU A 46 11.82 4.92 -5.83
C LEU A 46 10.80 4.94 -6.97
N SER A 47 11.27 5.01 -8.23
CA SER A 47 10.37 5.09 -9.38
C SER A 47 9.73 3.74 -9.72
N GLN A 48 10.49 2.65 -9.73
CA GLN A 48 10.02 1.36 -10.24
C GLN A 48 9.37 0.47 -9.16
N ARG A 49 9.86 0.56 -7.91
CA ARG A 49 9.35 -0.28 -6.82
C ARG A 49 8.36 0.44 -5.92
N MET A 50 8.61 1.73 -5.67
CA MET A 50 7.75 2.55 -4.81
C MET A 50 6.71 3.33 -5.62
N GLU A 51 6.70 3.22 -6.93
CA GLU A 51 5.80 3.94 -7.86
C GLU A 51 5.82 5.46 -7.60
N MET A 52 6.97 6.00 -7.15
CA MET A 52 7.13 7.43 -6.88
C MET A 52 7.33 8.20 -8.18
N ASP A 53 6.49 9.21 -8.42
CA ASP A 53 6.72 10.14 -9.51
C ASP A 53 7.97 11.00 -9.24
N THR A 54 8.96 10.89 -10.10
CA THR A 54 10.24 11.58 -9.94
C THR A 54 10.16 13.10 -10.07
N THR A 55 9.04 13.65 -10.54
CA THR A 55 8.78 15.10 -10.52
C THR A 55 8.71 15.64 -9.09
N TYR A 56 8.35 14.80 -8.11
CA TYR A 56 8.30 15.13 -6.68
C TYR A 56 9.59 14.78 -5.90
N MET A 57 10.72 14.66 -6.60
CA MET A 57 12.01 14.33 -5.95
C MET A 57 12.41 15.40 -4.91
N ALA A 58 12.06 16.65 -5.12
CA ALA A 58 12.32 17.72 -4.17
C ALA A 58 11.54 17.52 -2.84
N ASP A 59 10.29 17.08 -2.92
CA ASP A 59 9.46 16.79 -1.75
C ASP A 59 9.97 15.56 -1.00
N PHE A 60 10.42 14.53 -1.72
CA PHE A 60 11.08 13.37 -1.13
C PHE A 60 12.33 13.78 -0.34
N LEU A 61 13.23 14.56 -0.93
CA LEU A 61 14.45 15.03 -0.29
C LEU A 61 14.16 15.94 0.92
N LYS A 62 13.11 16.76 0.82
CA LYS A 62 12.61 17.53 1.96
C LYS A 62 12.19 16.61 3.09
N GLY A 63 11.43 15.56 2.80
CA GLY A 63 11.03 14.55 3.79
C GLY A 63 12.21 13.86 4.45
N VAL A 64 13.25 13.50 3.67
CA VAL A 64 14.50 12.92 4.20
C VAL A 64 15.18 13.89 5.17
N ASN A 65 15.33 15.15 4.79
CA ASN A 65 15.94 16.17 5.64
C ASN A 65 15.13 16.42 6.92
N ASP A 66 13.82 16.54 6.80
CA ASP A 66 12.92 16.78 7.93
C ASP A 66 12.99 15.61 8.93
N ALA A 67 12.99 14.37 8.43
CA ALA A 67 13.08 13.18 9.25
C ALA A 67 14.43 13.08 9.99
N ALA A 68 15.53 13.34 9.29
CA ALA A 68 16.89 13.29 9.86
C ALA A 68 17.10 14.31 10.98
N ASN A 69 16.40 15.44 10.95
CA ASN A 69 16.52 16.50 11.94
C ASN A 69 15.51 16.41 13.10
N LYS A 70 14.61 15.42 13.07
CA LYS A 70 13.64 15.16 14.16
C LYS A 70 14.25 14.24 15.20
N THR A 71 14.71 14.81 16.33
CA THR A 71 15.48 14.07 17.35
C THR A 71 14.77 13.93 18.70
N SER A 72 13.73 14.75 19.00
CA SER A 72 13.01 14.64 20.25
C SER A 72 12.17 13.37 20.33
N LYS A 73 11.87 12.88 21.54
CA LYS A 73 10.97 11.72 21.75
C LYS A 73 9.59 11.92 21.11
N LYS A 74 9.08 13.16 21.14
CA LYS A 74 7.83 13.55 20.49
C LYS A 74 7.93 13.40 18.96
N ASP A 75 9.02 13.87 18.38
CA ASP A 75 9.25 13.76 16.94
C ASP A 75 9.42 12.30 16.50
N GLN A 76 10.16 11.51 17.27
CA GLN A 76 10.32 10.07 17.00
C GLN A 76 8.98 9.34 17.05
N ALA A 77 8.11 9.64 18.01
CA ALA A 77 6.76 9.08 18.06
C ALA A 77 5.91 9.50 16.85
N TYR A 78 6.04 10.75 16.39
CA TYR A 78 5.34 11.24 15.20
C TYR A 78 5.84 10.54 13.92
N LEU A 79 7.15 10.40 13.73
CA LEU A 79 7.73 9.68 12.59
C LEU A 79 7.28 8.22 12.53
N LEU A 80 7.27 7.55 13.70
CA LEU A 80 6.75 6.18 13.81
C LEU A 80 5.26 6.12 13.43
N GLY A 81 4.48 7.10 13.87
CA GLY A 81 3.07 7.22 13.49
C GLY A 81 2.86 7.40 11.98
N LEU A 82 3.68 8.21 11.31
CA LEU A 82 3.64 8.37 9.85
C LEU A 82 3.96 7.05 9.13
N GLN A 83 4.99 6.34 9.58
CA GLN A 83 5.40 5.06 9.01
C GLN A 83 4.28 4.01 9.16
N ILE A 84 3.79 3.81 10.39
CA ILE A 84 2.74 2.83 10.67
C ILE A 84 1.44 3.21 9.97
N GLY A 85 1.04 4.47 10.00
CA GLY A 85 -0.17 4.95 9.35
C GLY A 85 -0.14 4.74 7.83
N SER A 86 1.00 4.98 7.20
CA SER A 86 1.20 4.69 5.77
C SER A 86 1.08 3.20 5.45
N GLN A 87 1.63 2.33 6.31
CA GLN A 87 1.55 0.87 6.13
C GLN A 87 0.14 0.33 6.37
N MET A 88 -0.61 0.89 7.31
CA MET A 88 -1.94 0.41 7.68
C MET A 88 -3.05 0.92 6.77
N ALA A 89 -2.99 2.17 6.36
CA ALA A 89 -4.07 2.86 5.65
C ALA A 89 -3.58 3.84 4.56
N GLY A 90 -2.33 3.76 4.16
CA GLY A 90 -1.80 4.51 3.03
C GLY A 90 -2.35 4.01 1.69
N PRO A 91 -2.14 4.77 0.59
CA PRO A 91 -2.70 4.43 -0.72
C PRO A 91 -2.37 3.02 -1.18
N GLN A 92 -1.12 2.57 -1.00
CA GLN A 92 -0.69 1.23 -1.41
C GLN A 92 -1.30 0.13 -0.52
N ALA A 93 -1.45 0.39 0.78
CA ALA A 93 -2.12 -0.54 1.69
C ALA A 93 -3.60 -0.72 1.32
N ILE A 94 -4.31 0.38 1.04
CA ILE A 94 -5.70 0.34 0.58
C ILE A 94 -5.82 -0.40 -0.76
N LYS A 95 -4.95 -0.10 -1.73
CA LYS A 95 -4.89 -0.80 -3.03
C LYS A 95 -4.69 -2.31 -2.85
N GLY A 96 -3.74 -2.70 -1.99
CA GLY A 96 -3.48 -4.11 -1.68
C GLY A 96 -4.65 -4.82 -1.01
N MET A 97 -5.29 -4.19 -0.02
CA MET A 97 -6.48 -4.72 0.64
C MET A 97 -7.65 -4.87 -0.35
N ASN A 98 -7.91 -3.87 -1.18
CA ASN A 98 -8.97 -3.92 -2.18
C ASN A 98 -8.75 -5.07 -3.16
N HIS A 99 -7.53 -5.22 -3.68
CA HIS A 99 -7.19 -6.33 -4.57
C HIS A 99 -7.38 -7.70 -3.89
N GLN A 100 -6.95 -7.83 -2.63
CA GLN A 100 -7.10 -9.08 -1.89
C GLN A 100 -8.55 -9.45 -1.57
N LEU A 101 -9.38 -8.43 -1.25
CA LEU A 101 -10.77 -8.65 -0.82
C LEU A 101 -11.75 -8.70 -2.00
N PHE A 102 -11.57 -7.83 -2.97
CA PHE A 102 -12.56 -7.59 -4.02
C PHE A 102 -12.05 -8.01 -5.41
N ALA A 103 -10.79 -8.45 -5.51
CA ALA A 103 -10.12 -8.81 -6.76
C ALA A 103 -10.24 -7.66 -7.80
N ASP A 104 -10.97 -7.89 -8.90
CA ASP A 104 -11.11 -6.92 -9.99
C ASP A 104 -12.39 -6.07 -9.88
N ASP A 105 -13.15 -6.16 -8.78
CA ASP A 105 -14.34 -5.34 -8.58
C ASP A 105 -13.96 -3.93 -8.10
N SER A 106 -13.73 -3.02 -9.06
CA SER A 106 -13.36 -1.63 -8.80
C SER A 106 -14.47 -0.78 -8.16
N THR A 107 -15.70 -1.32 -8.05
CA THR A 107 -16.82 -0.62 -7.39
C THR A 107 -16.76 -0.73 -5.88
N MET A 108 -15.94 -1.64 -5.34
CA MET A 108 -15.79 -1.88 -3.91
C MET A 108 -14.43 -1.39 -3.41
N THR A 109 -14.46 -0.73 -2.26
CA THR A 109 -13.23 -0.29 -1.58
C THR A 109 -13.41 -0.33 -0.07
N VAL A 110 -12.34 -0.64 0.65
CA VAL A 110 -12.33 -0.52 2.11
C VAL A 110 -12.38 0.95 2.51
N ASN A 111 -13.09 1.25 3.60
CA ASN A 111 -13.18 2.60 4.12
C ASN A 111 -11.95 2.93 4.98
N LYS A 112 -11.10 3.79 4.47
CA LYS A 112 -9.90 4.28 5.17
C LYS A 112 -10.24 4.93 6.52
N GLY A 113 -11.34 5.68 6.60
CA GLY A 113 -11.77 6.35 7.83
C GLY A 113 -12.12 5.34 8.93
N ASP A 114 -12.82 4.27 8.58
CA ASP A 114 -13.18 3.22 9.52
C ASP A 114 -11.96 2.40 9.98
N ILE A 115 -11.00 2.15 9.09
CA ILE A 115 -9.70 1.52 9.45
C ILE A 115 -9.00 2.38 10.50
N LEU A 116 -8.85 3.67 10.26
CA LEU A 116 -8.19 4.59 11.20
C LEU A 116 -8.96 4.72 12.52
N ALA A 117 -10.30 4.78 12.46
CA ALA A 117 -11.12 4.81 13.67
C ALA A 117 -10.93 3.55 14.52
N GLY A 118 -10.86 2.38 13.88
CA GLY A 118 -10.55 1.11 14.56
C GLY A 118 -9.17 1.11 15.20
N VAL A 119 -8.15 1.59 14.47
CA VAL A 119 -6.77 1.70 15.00
C VAL A 119 -6.74 2.61 16.23
N PHE A 120 -7.34 3.80 16.17
CA PHE A 120 -7.36 4.72 17.31
C PHE A 120 -8.11 4.14 18.50
N ALA A 121 -9.28 3.55 18.27
CA ALA A 121 -10.06 2.92 19.33
C ALA A 121 -9.29 1.79 20.00
N GLY A 122 -8.64 0.93 19.22
CA GLY A 122 -7.86 -0.20 19.72
C GLY A 122 -6.60 0.22 20.48
N VAL A 123 -5.83 1.17 19.96
CA VAL A 123 -4.60 1.67 20.62
C VAL A 123 -4.93 2.41 21.92
N LEU A 124 -5.98 3.21 21.93
CA LEU A 124 -6.39 3.97 23.11
C LEU A 124 -7.23 3.14 24.09
N ASN A 125 -7.62 1.93 23.69
CA ASN A 125 -8.55 1.06 24.42
C ASN A 125 -9.84 1.83 24.84
N LYS A 126 -10.36 2.62 23.91
CA LYS A 126 -11.49 3.52 24.15
C LYS A 126 -12.45 3.54 22.96
N ASP A 127 -13.75 3.59 23.25
CA ASP A 127 -14.83 3.68 22.25
C ASP A 127 -14.83 2.58 21.18
N MET A 128 -14.22 1.42 21.48
CA MET A 128 -14.21 0.25 20.60
C MET A 128 -15.63 -0.24 20.34
N LYS A 129 -15.98 -0.46 19.07
CA LYS A 129 -17.28 -0.98 18.66
C LYS A 129 -17.35 -2.52 18.76
N MET A 130 -16.21 -3.18 18.83
CA MET A 130 -16.04 -4.62 19.02
C MET A 130 -14.68 -4.90 19.64
N ARG A 131 -14.53 -6.03 20.28
CA ARG A 131 -13.26 -6.48 20.84
C ARG A 131 -12.33 -7.00 19.73
N PRO A 132 -10.99 -7.01 19.92
CA PRO A 132 -10.04 -7.51 18.92
C PRO A 132 -10.34 -8.92 18.42
N GLU A 133 -10.76 -9.82 19.32
CA GLU A 133 -11.11 -11.21 18.99
C GLU A 133 -12.36 -11.27 18.10
N GLU A 134 -13.37 -10.46 18.41
CA GLU A 134 -14.59 -10.34 17.60
C GLU A 134 -14.28 -9.78 16.21
N ALA A 135 -13.35 -8.81 16.13
CA ALA A 135 -12.90 -8.25 14.86
C ALA A 135 -12.24 -9.32 13.97
N GLN A 136 -11.39 -10.18 14.54
CA GLN A 136 -10.76 -11.28 13.78
C GLN A 136 -11.78 -12.26 13.21
N VAL A 137 -12.75 -12.68 14.03
CA VAL A 137 -13.83 -13.58 13.58
C VAL A 137 -14.67 -12.93 12.49
N LEU A 138 -15.00 -11.63 12.65
CA LEU A 138 -15.76 -10.88 11.66
C LEU A 138 -15.00 -10.78 10.33
N ILE A 139 -13.70 -10.49 10.36
CA ILE A 139 -12.85 -10.42 9.16
C ILE A 139 -12.91 -11.75 8.40
N GLN A 140 -12.67 -12.88 9.07
CA GLN A 140 -12.71 -14.21 8.44
C GLN A 140 -14.06 -14.47 7.78
N LYS A 141 -15.16 -14.28 8.52
CA LYS A 141 -16.52 -14.48 8.03
C LYS A 141 -16.83 -13.60 6.82
N MET A 142 -16.44 -12.33 6.87
CA MET A 142 -16.68 -11.39 5.77
C MET A 142 -15.84 -11.71 4.55
N MET A 143 -14.58 -12.12 4.72
CA MET A 143 -13.71 -12.55 3.61
C MET A 143 -14.31 -13.78 2.90
N GLU A 144 -14.80 -14.78 3.63
CA GLU A 144 -15.46 -15.93 3.04
C GLU A 144 -16.71 -15.52 2.25
N SER A 145 -17.56 -14.66 2.83
CA SER A 145 -18.76 -14.16 2.17
C SER A 145 -18.44 -13.39 0.89
N ILE A 146 -17.44 -12.50 0.93
CA ILE A 146 -17.03 -11.70 -0.24
C ILE A 146 -16.47 -12.60 -1.33
N LYS A 147 -15.58 -13.55 -0.98
CA LYS A 147 -15.04 -14.54 -1.93
C LYS A 147 -16.15 -15.41 -2.54
N GLY A 148 -17.11 -15.85 -1.73
CA GLY A 148 -18.26 -16.62 -2.20
C GLY A 148 -19.06 -15.85 -3.25
N LYS A 149 -19.44 -14.61 -2.95
CA LYS A 149 -20.18 -13.73 -3.88
C LYS A 149 -19.38 -13.42 -5.15
N ALA A 150 -18.07 -13.19 -5.04
CA ALA A 150 -17.22 -12.98 -6.22
C ALA A 150 -17.15 -14.23 -7.10
N ALA A 151 -17.04 -15.42 -6.50
CA ALA A 151 -17.08 -16.69 -7.22
C ALA A 151 -18.44 -16.91 -7.90
N GLU A 152 -19.54 -16.68 -7.19
CA GLU A 152 -20.88 -16.78 -7.76
C GLU A 152 -21.05 -15.87 -8.99
N LYS A 153 -20.63 -14.60 -8.88
CA LYS A 153 -20.67 -13.64 -9.98
C LYS A 153 -19.80 -14.09 -11.16
N LYS A 154 -18.56 -14.54 -10.89
CA LYS A 154 -17.61 -14.98 -11.92
C LYS A 154 -18.09 -16.20 -12.68
N TYR A 155 -18.77 -17.13 -12.03
CA TYR A 155 -19.20 -18.39 -12.61
C TYR A 155 -20.70 -18.45 -12.89
N ALA A 156 -21.44 -17.34 -12.78
CA ALA A 156 -22.89 -17.28 -12.99
C ALA A 156 -23.30 -17.83 -14.36
N ASP A 157 -22.63 -17.41 -15.42
CA ASP A 157 -22.93 -17.86 -16.78
C ASP A 157 -22.65 -19.35 -16.98
N ASN A 158 -21.54 -19.84 -16.42
CA ASN A 158 -21.20 -21.26 -16.49
C ASN A 158 -22.19 -22.13 -15.70
N LYS A 159 -22.63 -21.66 -14.53
CA LYS A 159 -23.67 -22.31 -13.73
C LYS A 159 -25.00 -22.36 -14.48
N ALA A 160 -25.43 -21.23 -15.07
CA ALA A 160 -26.66 -21.16 -15.85
C ALA A 160 -26.61 -22.07 -17.09
N ALA A 161 -25.48 -22.12 -17.81
CA ALA A 161 -25.27 -23.02 -18.93
C ALA A 161 -25.33 -24.49 -18.50
N GLY A 162 -24.70 -24.82 -17.34
CA GLY A 162 -24.76 -26.18 -16.78
C GLY A 162 -26.17 -26.60 -16.36
N GLU A 163 -26.88 -25.73 -15.66
CA GLU A 163 -28.28 -25.97 -15.26
C GLU A 163 -29.19 -26.18 -16.48
N LYS A 164 -29.05 -25.35 -17.53
CA LYS A 164 -29.76 -25.50 -18.79
C LYS A 164 -29.44 -26.83 -19.47
N PHE A 165 -28.17 -27.18 -19.57
CA PHE A 165 -27.75 -28.46 -20.14
C PHE A 165 -28.34 -29.65 -19.39
N LEU A 166 -28.30 -29.63 -18.06
CA LEU A 166 -28.87 -30.70 -17.23
C LEU A 166 -30.39 -30.81 -17.41
N ALA A 167 -31.09 -29.67 -17.46
CA ALA A 167 -32.53 -29.63 -17.67
C ALA A 167 -32.93 -30.20 -19.06
N GLU A 168 -32.23 -29.81 -20.11
CA GLU A 168 -32.43 -30.30 -21.46
C GLU A 168 -32.05 -31.79 -21.59
N ASN A 169 -30.98 -32.22 -20.94
CA ASN A 169 -30.50 -33.59 -21.03
C ASN A 169 -31.41 -34.57 -20.27
N LYS A 170 -32.03 -34.14 -19.20
CA LYS A 170 -32.97 -34.94 -18.39
C LYS A 170 -34.17 -35.46 -19.21
N THR A 171 -34.54 -34.74 -20.26
CA THR A 171 -35.69 -35.10 -21.13
C THR A 171 -35.32 -35.95 -22.34
N LYS A 172 -34.02 -36.26 -22.54
CA LYS A 172 -33.55 -37.03 -23.68
C LYS A 172 -33.79 -38.54 -23.47
N GLU A 173 -34.10 -39.24 -24.56
CA GLU A 173 -34.28 -40.70 -24.51
C GLU A 173 -33.00 -41.40 -24.10
N GLY A 174 -33.12 -42.36 -23.18
CA GLY A 174 -32.01 -43.15 -22.61
C GLY A 174 -31.32 -42.48 -21.40
N VAL A 175 -31.66 -41.26 -21.00
CA VAL A 175 -31.14 -40.62 -19.79
C VAL A 175 -31.93 -41.03 -18.58
N LYS A 176 -31.26 -41.56 -17.56
CA LYS A 176 -31.84 -41.90 -16.29
C LYS A 176 -31.27 -41.05 -15.18
N THR A 177 -32.11 -40.46 -14.34
CA THR A 177 -31.68 -39.67 -13.20
C THR A 177 -31.71 -40.59 -11.94
N THR A 178 -30.61 -40.65 -11.18
CA THR A 178 -30.53 -41.37 -9.94
C THR A 178 -31.09 -40.53 -8.78
N ALA A 179 -31.34 -41.19 -7.60
CA ALA A 179 -31.80 -40.48 -6.41
C ALA A 179 -30.82 -39.41 -5.90
N SER A 180 -29.52 -39.50 -6.25
CA SER A 180 -28.49 -38.50 -5.96
C SER A 180 -28.43 -37.32 -6.96
N GLY A 181 -29.24 -37.37 -8.03
CA GLY A 181 -29.27 -36.32 -9.08
C GLY A 181 -28.25 -36.50 -10.21
N LEU A 182 -27.55 -37.63 -10.24
CA LEU A 182 -26.64 -38.00 -11.32
C LEU A 182 -27.41 -38.64 -12.47
#